data_ba9a7bb01f6c32e9c9cfb9aac329a940
#
_entry.id   ba9a7bb01f6c32e9c9cfb9aac329a940
#
_cell.length_a   1.000
_cell.length_b   1.000
_cell.length_c   1.000
_cell.angle_alpha   90.00
_cell.angle_beta   90.00
_cell.angle_gamma   90.00
#
_symmetry.space_group_name_H-M   'P 1'
#
loop_
_entity.id
_entity.type
_entity.pdbx_description
1 polymer ?
#
loop_
_entity_poly.entity_id
_entity_poly.type
_entity_poly.pdbx_seq_one_letter_code
_entity_poly.pdbx_strand_id
1 'polypeptide(L)'
;MAIPFSQFTVDNGAIRDLRELLFDTLFNDPDIELVVSSETGVVNGKKLGRLHSMGDVGKNRKGCKPKYEKPVITGTEKEWALGPWQIPLEICYDELENTVAKYGMNSGTAIGNLIDTPYWDHVLMPLLERAIVEMFWRIVWFGDKDAKNITGGGIITDTVDLELLNMCDGLFKQLKGIASANPGQFTAIAANEESTYAAQKAAIRVPGVAIGIVDEMLSDCDSRIFDDEQAAIYMTNGLFKALRNDVKKVQNLNLEVSQICSGIQMSEYDGHPLIILDVWDRLIKKFENDGTKLNAPYRALISTPNNLFVGTDDKQRVADLSVHFDDTDRMNYIFAQSNIGTLVGEDALTHLAM
;
A
#
# COMPACT_ATOMS: atom_id res chain seq x y z
N MET A 1 -1.91 -42.31 15.23
CA MET A 1 -0.89 -42.37 16.33
C MET A 1 -0.62 -40.91 16.65
N ALA A 2 -0.96 -40.44 17.87
CA ALA A 2 -0.72 -39.07 18.28
C ALA A 2 0.78 -38.81 18.36
N ILE A 3 1.27 -37.77 17.78
CA ILE A 3 2.69 -37.38 17.85
C ILE A 3 2.78 -36.38 18.99
N PRO A 4 3.55 -36.66 20.07
CA PRO A 4 3.67 -35.73 21.17
C PRO A 4 4.34 -34.44 20.70
N PHE A 5 3.83 -33.29 21.15
CA PHE A 5 4.33 -31.96 20.82
C PHE A 5 5.85 -31.80 21.03
N SER A 6 6.40 -32.54 22.03
CA SER A 6 7.85 -32.59 22.25
C SER A 6 8.69 -33.21 21.14
N GLN A 7 8.07 -33.86 20.17
CA GLN A 7 8.73 -34.41 18.98
C GLN A 7 8.62 -33.50 17.75
N PHE A 8 7.84 -32.42 17.86
CA PHE A 8 7.75 -31.41 16.82
C PHE A 8 8.91 -30.43 17.00
N THR A 9 9.90 -30.53 16.17
CA THR A 9 10.99 -29.56 16.14
C THR A 9 10.83 -28.72 14.88
N VAL A 10 10.50 -27.45 15.06
CA VAL A 10 10.51 -26.49 13.96
C VAL A 10 11.95 -26.26 13.52
N ASP A 11 12.23 -26.45 12.24
CA ASP A 11 13.55 -26.15 11.72
C ASP A 11 13.83 -24.64 11.86
N ASN A 12 14.97 -24.30 12.48
CA ASN A 12 15.39 -22.93 12.62
C ASN A 12 15.59 -22.22 11.28
N GLY A 13 15.89 -22.98 10.21
CA GLY A 13 15.97 -22.47 8.85
C GLY A 13 14.60 -21.98 8.35
N ALA A 14 13.55 -22.81 8.52
CA ALA A 14 12.22 -22.42 8.05
C ALA A 14 11.65 -21.20 8.79
N ILE A 15 11.88 -21.08 10.10
CA ILE A 15 11.50 -19.89 10.86
C ILE A 15 12.26 -18.66 10.34
N ARG A 16 13.55 -18.84 10.08
CA ARG A 16 14.38 -17.78 9.55
C ARG A 16 13.91 -17.32 8.17
N ASP A 17 13.62 -18.25 7.29
CA ASP A 17 13.16 -17.98 5.93
C ASP A 17 11.80 -17.25 5.93
N LEU A 18 10.86 -17.67 6.75
CA LEU A 18 9.58 -16.96 6.91
C LEU A 18 9.75 -15.55 7.51
N ARG A 19 10.70 -15.39 8.43
CA ARG A 19 11.01 -14.10 9.01
C ARG A 19 11.66 -13.15 7.99
N GLU A 20 12.58 -13.67 7.21
CA GLU A 20 13.19 -12.97 6.09
C GLU A 20 12.12 -12.61 5.06
N LEU A 21 11.22 -13.53 4.72
CA LEU A 21 10.10 -13.27 3.81
C LEU A 21 9.21 -12.12 4.27
N LEU A 22 8.75 -12.12 5.52
CA LEU A 22 7.94 -11.03 6.07
C LEU A 22 8.66 -9.69 6.01
N PHE A 23 9.95 -9.73 6.30
CA PHE A 23 10.78 -8.55 6.34
C PHE A 23 11.08 -8.02 4.94
N ASP A 24 11.56 -8.90 4.07
CA ASP A 24 11.93 -8.54 2.71
C ASP A 24 10.72 -8.04 1.92
N THR A 25 9.57 -8.64 2.13
CA THR A 25 8.32 -8.20 1.47
C THR A 25 7.92 -6.78 1.87
N LEU A 26 8.10 -6.41 3.14
CA LEU A 26 7.72 -5.06 3.59
C LEU A 26 8.80 -4.01 3.29
N PHE A 27 10.09 -4.35 3.47
CA PHE A 27 11.17 -3.38 3.49
C PHE A 27 12.18 -3.50 2.35
N ASN A 28 12.28 -4.67 1.73
CA ASN A 28 13.24 -4.93 0.66
C ASN A 28 12.56 -5.28 -0.67
N ASP A 29 11.22 -5.29 -0.70
CA ASP A 29 10.50 -5.51 -1.95
C ASP A 29 10.58 -4.23 -2.81
N PRO A 30 11.24 -4.29 -3.97
CA PRO A 30 11.37 -3.13 -4.84
C PRO A 30 10.01 -2.57 -5.30
N ASP A 31 8.96 -3.39 -5.32
CA ASP A 31 7.62 -2.95 -5.68
C ASP A 31 7.05 -1.92 -4.70
N ILE A 32 7.30 -2.10 -3.41
CA ILE A 32 6.84 -1.17 -2.35
C ILE A 32 7.80 0.01 -2.23
N GLU A 33 9.10 -0.22 -2.29
CA GLU A 33 10.11 0.84 -2.17
C GLU A 33 10.06 1.86 -3.31
N LEU A 34 9.55 1.48 -4.48
CA LEU A 34 9.31 2.42 -5.59
C LEU A 34 8.20 3.43 -5.29
N VAL A 35 7.34 3.15 -4.33
CA VAL A 35 6.12 3.92 -4.07
C VAL A 35 6.13 4.57 -2.70
N VAL A 36 6.75 3.92 -1.70
CA VAL A 36 6.80 4.39 -0.31
C VAL A 36 8.18 4.19 0.29
N SER A 37 8.56 5.07 1.20
CA SER A 37 9.78 4.92 2.01
C SER A 37 9.47 4.18 3.31
N SER A 38 10.33 3.24 3.67
CA SER A 38 10.19 2.45 4.90
C SER A 38 11.05 2.99 6.04
N GLU A 39 10.48 3.06 7.23
CA GLU A 39 11.19 3.39 8.48
C GLU A 39 11.07 2.26 9.49
N THR A 40 12.19 1.90 10.14
CA THR A 40 12.25 0.89 11.19
C THR A 40 12.46 1.53 12.56
N GLY A 41 12.12 0.83 13.65
CA GLY A 41 12.28 1.35 15.00
C GLY A 41 11.34 2.52 15.32
N VAL A 42 10.18 2.54 14.69
CA VAL A 42 9.14 3.53 14.92
C VAL A 42 8.27 3.07 16.10
N VAL A 43 7.96 3.99 17.00
CA VAL A 43 7.03 3.75 18.11
C VAL A 43 5.89 4.75 18.05
N ASN A 44 4.74 4.38 18.61
CA ASN A 44 3.60 5.29 18.73
C ASN A 44 4.01 6.61 19.40
N GLY A 45 3.58 7.73 18.82
CA GLY A 45 3.90 9.05 19.32
C GLY A 45 5.28 9.58 18.92
N LYS A 46 6.11 8.79 18.19
CA LYS A 46 7.33 9.31 17.59
C LYS A 46 6.97 10.35 16.55
N LYS A 47 7.63 11.48 16.59
CA LYS A 47 7.36 12.58 15.67
C LYS A 47 8.33 12.56 14.49
N LEU A 48 7.81 12.75 13.30
CA LEU A 48 8.56 13.08 12.11
C LEU A 48 8.50 14.60 11.94
N GLY A 49 9.64 15.28 12.04
CA GLY A 49 9.75 16.71 11.81
C GLY A 49 10.43 17.00 10.47
N ARG A 50 9.83 17.84 9.65
CA ARG A 50 10.45 18.42 8.45
C ARG A 50 10.61 19.92 8.61
N LEU A 51 11.79 20.44 8.31
CA LEU A 51 12.07 21.87 8.26
C LEU A 51 11.94 22.33 6.81
N HIS A 52 11.15 23.38 6.58
CA HIS A 52 10.89 23.86 5.22
C HIS A 52 11.81 25.01 4.84
N SER A 53 11.72 26.13 5.51
CA SER A 53 12.47 27.31 5.15
C SER A 53 12.79 28.18 6.36
N MET A 54 13.76 29.05 6.19
CA MET A 54 14.10 30.08 7.17
C MET A 54 13.26 31.36 6.99
N GLY A 55 12.23 31.33 6.13
CA GLY A 55 11.42 32.47 5.77
C GLY A 55 12.13 33.41 4.79
N ASP A 56 11.52 34.54 4.52
CA ASP A 56 12.06 35.54 3.59
C ASP A 56 13.26 36.23 4.23
N VAL A 57 14.43 35.99 3.68
CA VAL A 57 15.67 36.63 4.08
C VAL A 57 16.12 37.63 3.01
N GLY A 58 16.78 38.66 3.41
CA GLY A 58 17.28 39.69 2.48
C GLY A 58 16.31 40.87 2.35
N LYS A 59 16.77 42.02 2.80
CA LYS A 59 16.03 43.28 2.77
C LYS A 59 16.87 44.36 2.12
N ASN A 60 16.21 45.36 1.54
CA ASN A 60 16.88 46.53 1.00
C ASN A 60 17.75 47.20 2.07
N ARG A 61 18.99 47.49 1.73
CA ARG A 61 19.95 48.17 2.60
C ARG A 61 19.47 49.60 2.90
N LYS A 62 19.19 49.86 4.18
CA LYS A 62 18.85 51.20 4.69
C LYS A 62 19.87 51.67 5.70
N GLY A 63 20.81 52.48 5.26
CA GLY A 63 21.82 53.13 6.11
C GLY A 63 22.93 52.16 6.63
N CYS A 64 23.70 52.66 7.61
CA CYS A 64 24.92 52.00 8.10
C CYS A 64 24.68 51.03 9.28
N LYS A 65 23.49 50.98 9.86
CA LYS A 65 23.12 50.08 10.96
C LYS A 65 21.97 49.21 10.58
N PRO A 66 22.22 47.95 10.13
CA PRO A 66 21.15 47.03 9.82
C PRO A 66 20.35 46.66 11.08
N LYS A 67 19.05 46.60 10.96
CA LYS A 67 18.17 46.05 12.01
C LYS A 67 18.20 44.51 11.87
N TYR A 68 18.70 43.85 12.91
CA TYR A 68 18.69 42.39 12.98
C TYR A 68 17.32 41.88 13.41
N GLU A 69 16.80 40.87 12.73
CA GLU A 69 15.56 40.20 13.06
C GLU A 69 15.84 38.71 13.33
N LYS A 70 15.04 38.10 14.19
CA LYS A 70 15.17 36.66 14.45
C LYS A 70 14.68 35.90 13.22
N PRO A 71 15.43 34.84 12.78
CA PRO A 71 14.94 34.00 11.70
C PRO A 71 13.67 33.27 12.15
N VAL A 72 12.71 33.17 11.25
CA VAL A 72 11.51 32.34 11.44
C VAL A 72 11.73 31.05 10.66
N ILE A 73 11.99 29.99 11.38
CA ILE A 73 12.11 28.66 10.78
C ILE A 73 10.73 28.02 10.81
N THR A 74 10.23 27.66 9.64
CA THR A 74 8.96 26.94 9.50
C THR A 74 9.23 25.45 9.32
N GLY A 75 8.38 24.64 9.90
CA GLY A 75 8.46 23.18 9.79
C GLY A 75 7.12 22.55 10.10
N THR A 76 6.94 21.32 9.68
CA THR A 76 5.78 20.50 10.02
C THR A 76 6.23 19.35 10.91
N GLU A 77 5.40 19.01 11.87
CA GLU A 77 5.54 17.80 12.69
C GLU A 77 4.33 16.90 12.45
N LYS A 78 4.61 15.64 12.17
CA LYS A 78 3.61 14.58 12.08
C LYS A 78 3.93 13.50 13.10
N GLU A 79 2.90 12.89 13.65
CA GLU A 79 3.02 11.87 14.69
C GLU A 79 2.64 10.50 14.16
N TRP A 80 3.46 9.50 14.45
CA TRP A 80 3.22 8.13 14.06
C TRP A 80 2.10 7.49 14.89
N ALA A 81 1.15 6.87 14.21
CA ALA A 81 0.07 6.09 14.80
C ALA A 81 0.13 4.65 14.30
N LEU A 82 0.87 3.80 15.01
CA LEU A 82 0.99 2.39 14.69
C LEU A 82 -0.26 1.61 15.14
N GLY A 83 -0.58 0.55 14.41
CA GLY A 83 -1.59 -0.41 14.76
C GLY A 83 -1.06 -1.85 14.67
N PRO A 84 -1.52 -2.75 15.54
CA PRO A 84 -1.10 -4.15 15.53
C PRO A 84 -1.71 -4.89 14.35
N TRP A 85 -0.94 -5.78 13.75
CA TRP A 85 -1.41 -6.76 12.79
C TRP A 85 -0.94 -8.16 13.17
N GLN A 86 -1.69 -9.16 12.74
CA GLN A 86 -1.37 -10.56 12.96
C GLN A 86 -1.76 -11.42 11.76
N ILE A 87 -1.06 -12.52 11.57
CA ILE A 87 -1.38 -13.57 10.60
C ILE A 87 -1.67 -14.84 11.40
N PRO A 88 -2.93 -15.13 11.77
CA PRO A 88 -3.32 -16.36 12.43
C PRO A 88 -3.79 -17.35 11.35
N LEU A 89 -2.95 -18.29 10.95
CA LEU A 89 -3.32 -19.34 10.01
C LEU A 89 -3.31 -20.70 10.71
N GLU A 90 -4.35 -21.48 10.43
CA GLU A 90 -4.45 -22.88 10.85
C GLU A 90 -4.55 -23.77 9.62
N ILE A 91 -3.87 -24.90 9.66
CA ILE A 91 -3.84 -25.88 8.57
C ILE A 91 -4.16 -27.24 9.14
N CYS A 92 -5.35 -27.76 8.81
CA CYS A 92 -5.77 -29.08 9.21
C CYS A 92 -5.12 -30.13 8.31
N TYR A 93 -4.47 -31.11 8.93
CA TYR A 93 -3.80 -32.18 8.18
C TYR A 93 -4.79 -33.05 7.40
N ASP A 94 -5.95 -33.36 8.01
CA ASP A 94 -6.97 -34.23 7.39
C ASP A 94 -7.58 -33.58 6.14
N GLU A 95 -7.63 -32.25 6.06
CA GLU A 95 -8.05 -31.54 4.86
C GLU A 95 -7.00 -31.62 3.76
N LEU A 96 -5.72 -31.59 4.10
CA LEU A 96 -4.61 -31.73 3.17
C LEU A 96 -4.54 -33.17 2.58
N GLU A 97 -4.88 -34.18 3.38
CA GLU A 97 -4.81 -35.59 2.97
C GLU A 97 -5.76 -35.92 1.80
N ASN A 98 -6.86 -35.19 1.68
CA ASN A 98 -7.88 -35.39 0.64
C ASN A 98 -7.72 -34.45 -0.57
N THR A 99 -6.67 -33.64 -0.63
CA THR A 99 -6.42 -32.67 -1.68
C THR A 99 -5.17 -33.01 -2.52
N VAL A 100 -4.85 -32.13 -3.47
CA VAL A 100 -3.62 -32.15 -4.27
C VAL A 100 -2.36 -32.16 -3.40
N ALA A 101 -2.45 -31.69 -2.16
CA ALA A 101 -1.39 -31.75 -1.16
C ALA A 101 -0.86 -33.16 -0.89
N LYS A 102 -1.69 -34.20 -1.04
CA LYS A 102 -1.29 -35.59 -0.91
C LYS A 102 -0.18 -35.99 -1.89
N TYR A 103 -0.13 -35.36 -3.07
CA TYR A 103 0.94 -35.62 -4.05
C TYR A 103 2.28 -34.98 -3.65
N GLY A 104 2.26 -33.94 -2.84
CA GLY A 104 3.46 -33.28 -2.32
C GLY A 104 3.95 -33.87 -0.99
N MET A 105 3.14 -34.67 -0.34
CA MET A 105 3.53 -35.36 0.90
C MET A 105 4.10 -36.72 0.56
N ASN A 106 5.38 -36.93 0.82
CA ASN A 106 5.97 -38.25 0.73
C ASN A 106 5.29 -39.21 1.70
N SER A 107 4.99 -40.42 1.25
CA SER A 107 4.46 -41.47 2.13
C SER A 107 5.44 -41.72 3.28
N GLY A 108 5.04 -41.44 4.50
CA GLY A 108 5.87 -41.57 5.69
C GLY A 108 6.27 -40.28 6.40
N THR A 109 5.86 -39.12 5.86
CA THR A 109 6.05 -37.84 6.55
C THR A 109 5.17 -37.81 7.82
N ALA A 110 5.75 -37.49 8.97
CA ALA A 110 5.01 -37.33 10.20
C ALA A 110 4.09 -36.12 10.11
N ILE A 111 2.86 -36.22 10.61
CA ILE A 111 1.83 -35.17 10.59
C ILE A 111 2.34 -33.82 11.10
N GLY A 112 3.27 -33.84 12.07
CA GLY A 112 3.87 -32.66 12.65
C GLY A 112 4.95 -31.97 11.81
N ASN A 113 5.42 -32.57 10.72
CA ASN A 113 6.52 -32.05 9.90
C ASN A 113 6.04 -31.43 8.60
N LEU A 114 5.06 -30.52 8.64
CA LEU A 114 4.57 -29.81 7.46
C LEU A 114 5.69 -29.03 6.75
N ILE A 115 6.61 -28.47 7.53
CA ILE A 115 7.72 -27.62 7.07
C ILE A 115 8.71 -28.39 6.22
N ASP A 116 8.94 -29.69 6.51
CA ASP A 116 9.88 -30.53 5.77
C ASP A 116 9.25 -31.18 4.51
N THR A 117 8.10 -30.70 4.08
CA THR A 117 7.38 -31.29 2.95
C THR A 117 7.57 -30.47 1.66
N PRO A 118 7.66 -31.13 0.48
CA PRO A 118 7.62 -30.41 -0.80
C PRO A 118 6.35 -29.57 -0.99
N TYR A 119 5.26 -29.89 -0.29
CA TYR A 119 4.04 -29.11 -0.31
C TYR A 119 4.23 -27.73 0.35
N TRP A 120 4.98 -27.67 1.45
CA TRP A 120 5.35 -26.41 2.09
C TRP A 120 6.15 -25.53 1.12
N ASP A 121 7.25 -26.06 0.58
CA ASP A 121 8.19 -25.28 -0.23
C ASP A 121 7.62 -24.83 -1.58
N HIS A 122 6.85 -25.71 -2.23
CA HIS A 122 6.40 -25.45 -3.61
C HIS A 122 4.98 -24.91 -3.73
N VAL A 123 4.17 -25.03 -2.69
CA VAL A 123 2.76 -24.60 -2.73
C VAL A 123 2.44 -23.57 -1.66
N LEU A 124 2.65 -23.90 -0.39
CA LEU A 124 2.25 -23.03 0.70
C LEU A 124 3.09 -21.75 0.78
N MET A 125 4.42 -21.87 0.72
CA MET A 125 5.31 -20.72 0.81
C MET A 125 5.06 -19.68 -0.28
N PRO A 126 5.00 -20.04 -1.59
CA PRO A 126 4.71 -19.08 -2.64
C PRO A 126 3.32 -18.43 -2.54
N LEU A 127 2.32 -19.16 -2.02
CA LEU A 127 0.99 -18.61 -1.80
C LEU A 127 0.95 -17.66 -0.59
N LEU A 128 1.64 -18.03 0.49
CA LEU A 128 1.78 -17.19 1.67
C LEU A 128 2.52 -15.90 1.34
N GLU A 129 3.61 -15.99 0.58
CA GLU A 129 4.37 -14.84 0.08
C GLU A 129 3.47 -13.84 -0.64
N ARG A 130 2.72 -14.30 -1.63
CA ARG A 130 1.77 -13.45 -2.36
C ARG A 130 0.70 -12.84 -1.45
N ALA A 131 0.17 -13.63 -0.52
CA ALA A 131 -0.84 -13.15 0.41
C ALA A 131 -0.29 -12.08 1.36
N ILE A 132 0.96 -12.21 1.79
CA ILE A 132 1.66 -11.21 2.62
C ILE A 132 1.90 -9.92 1.83
N VAL A 133 2.39 -10.01 0.60
CA VAL A 133 2.56 -8.84 -0.28
C VAL A 133 1.23 -8.11 -0.45
N GLU A 134 0.15 -8.83 -0.80
CA GLU A 134 -1.18 -8.24 -0.95
C GLU A 134 -1.72 -7.64 0.36
N MET A 135 -1.42 -8.27 1.51
CA MET A 135 -1.77 -7.78 2.83
C MET A 135 -1.11 -6.42 3.11
N PHE A 136 0.18 -6.28 2.85
CA PHE A 136 0.88 -5.02 3.07
C PHE A 136 0.38 -3.91 2.14
N TRP A 137 0.17 -4.19 0.86
CA TRP A 137 -0.45 -3.23 -0.06
C TRP A 137 -1.83 -2.78 0.41
N ARG A 138 -2.64 -3.72 0.92
CA ARG A 138 -3.96 -3.43 1.47
C ARG A 138 -3.88 -2.53 2.70
N ILE A 139 -3.03 -2.86 3.68
CA ILE A 139 -2.90 -2.10 4.91
C ILE A 139 -2.33 -0.71 4.64
N VAL A 140 -1.27 -0.62 3.85
CA VAL A 140 -0.58 0.65 3.57
C VAL A 140 -1.48 1.63 2.82
N TRP A 141 -2.24 1.16 1.83
CA TRP A 141 -3.04 2.07 1.00
C TRP A 141 -4.50 2.18 1.46
N PHE A 142 -5.13 1.09 1.87
CA PHE A 142 -6.56 1.02 2.15
C PHE A 142 -6.92 0.85 3.62
N GLY A 143 -5.93 0.84 4.52
CA GLY A 143 -6.19 0.78 5.95
C GLY A 143 -7.09 1.93 6.41
N ASP A 144 -8.04 1.62 7.28
CA ASP A 144 -8.96 2.60 7.87
C ASP A 144 -9.47 2.08 9.22
N LYS A 145 -9.04 2.70 10.30
CA LYS A 145 -9.48 2.34 11.67
C LYS A 145 -10.98 2.49 11.88
N ASP A 146 -11.61 3.39 11.11
CA ASP A 146 -13.04 3.66 11.17
C ASP A 146 -13.81 2.98 10.04
N ALA A 147 -13.21 1.98 9.38
CA ALA A 147 -13.81 1.26 8.27
C ALA A 147 -15.21 0.75 8.61
N LYS A 148 -16.14 0.92 7.68
CA LYS A 148 -17.51 0.41 7.79
C LYS A 148 -17.93 -0.24 6.49
N ASN A 149 -18.74 -1.29 6.62
CA ASN A 149 -19.37 -1.92 5.48
C ASN A 149 -20.46 -1.01 4.90
N ILE A 150 -20.81 -1.22 3.65
CA ILE A 150 -21.81 -0.43 2.91
C ILE A 150 -23.14 -0.40 3.67
N THR A 151 -23.63 -1.54 4.18
CA THR A 151 -24.84 -1.60 5.02
C THR A 151 -24.72 -0.75 6.28
N GLY A 152 -23.51 -0.55 6.80
CA GLY A 152 -23.22 0.34 7.94
C GLY A 152 -22.94 1.80 7.55
N GLY A 153 -23.19 2.18 6.30
CA GLY A 153 -22.97 3.54 5.79
C GLY A 153 -21.53 3.85 5.41
N GLY A 154 -20.72 2.83 5.20
CA GLY A 154 -19.33 2.93 4.73
C GLY A 154 -19.16 2.60 3.25
N ILE A 155 -17.93 2.26 2.88
CA ILE A 155 -17.54 1.98 1.49
C ILE A 155 -17.05 0.54 1.27
N ILE A 156 -16.90 -0.23 2.34
CA ILE A 156 -16.35 -1.59 2.28
C ILE A 156 -17.45 -2.59 1.93
N THR A 157 -17.16 -3.47 1.01
CA THR A 157 -18.05 -4.56 0.59
C THR A 157 -18.58 -5.34 1.80
N ASP A 158 -19.89 -5.59 1.88
CA ASP A 158 -20.54 -6.19 3.06
C ASP A 158 -20.04 -7.58 3.44
N THR A 159 -19.48 -8.33 2.50
CA THR A 159 -18.90 -9.66 2.74
C THR A 159 -17.47 -9.64 3.25
N VAL A 160 -16.86 -8.47 3.33
CA VAL A 160 -15.48 -8.30 3.79
C VAL A 160 -15.42 -8.15 5.30
N ASP A 161 -14.49 -8.89 5.91
CA ASP A 161 -14.16 -8.71 7.31
C ASP A 161 -13.40 -7.39 7.51
N LEU A 162 -13.93 -6.53 8.36
CA LEU A 162 -13.34 -5.22 8.67
C LEU A 162 -12.00 -5.32 9.40
N GLU A 163 -11.75 -6.45 10.10
CA GLU A 163 -10.46 -6.69 10.74
C GLU A 163 -9.29 -6.71 9.75
N LEU A 164 -9.57 -6.95 8.47
CA LEU A 164 -8.58 -6.90 7.41
C LEU A 164 -8.09 -5.47 7.08
N LEU A 165 -8.80 -4.43 7.52
CA LEU A 165 -8.55 -3.03 7.13
C LEU A 165 -8.35 -2.09 8.33
N ASN A 166 -8.86 -2.44 9.52
CA ASN A 166 -8.93 -1.53 10.67
C ASN A 166 -7.65 -1.48 11.54
N MET A 167 -6.54 -2.01 11.06
CA MET A 167 -5.27 -2.05 11.80
C MET A 167 -4.66 -0.65 11.98
N CYS A 168 -4.51 0.10 10.89
CA CYS A 168 -4.02 1.48 10.90
C CYS A 168 -4.72 2.33 9.85
N ASP A 169 -4.54 3.64 9.90
CA ASP A 169 -5.03 4.55 8.87
C ASP A 169 -4.04 4.56 7.70
N GLY A 170 -4.44 4.00 6.57
CA GLY A 170 -3.65 3.92 5.36
C GLY A 170 -3.48 5.26 4.63
N LEU A 171 -2.63 5.27 3.62
CA LEU A 171 -2.29 6.48 2.88
C LEU A 171 -3.51 7.14 2.23
N PHE A 172 -4.44 6.37 1.63
CA PHE A 172 -5.64 6.98 1.03
C PHE A 172 -6.53 7.71 2.03
N LYS A 173 -6.67 7.20 3.26
CA LYS A 173 -7.43 7.90 4.31
C LYS A 173 -6.77 9.21 4.69
N GLN A 174 -5.44 9.20 4.87
CA GLN A 174 -4.67 10.41 5.18
C GLN A 174 -4.73 11.43 4.04
N LEU A 175 -4.51 10.99 2.80
CA LEU A 175 -4.58 11.84 1.60
C LEU A 175 -5.96 12.47 1.40
N LYS A 176 -7.05 11.73 1.64
CA LYS A 176 -8.41 12.27 1.63
C LYS A 176 -8.60 13.33 2.72
N GLY A 177 -8.03 13.12 3.91
CA GLY A 177 -8.02 14.12 4.98
C GLY A 177 -7.30 15.40 4.56
N ILE A 178 -6.13 15.28 3.93
CA ILE A 178 -5.34 16.40 3.40
C ILE A 178 -6.13 17.12 2.30
N ALA A 179 -6.69 16.41 1.34
CA ALA A 179 -7.50 16.96 0.25
C ALA A 179 -8.73 17.71 0.78
N SER A 180 -9.37 17.22 1.83
CA SER A 180 -10.49 17.88 2.47
C SER A 180 -10.08 19.17 3.17
N ALA A 181 -8.90 19.22 3.79
CA ALA A 181 -8.34 20.40 4.44
C ALA A 181 -7.80 21.43 3.42
N ASN A 182 -7.27 20.96 2.30
CA ASN A 182 -6.63 21.75 1.25
C ASN A 182 -7.22 21.40 -0.12
N PRO A 183 -8.37 21.98 -0.52
CA PRO A 183 -9.04 21.65 -1.77
C PRO A 183 -8.19 21.86 -3.04
N GLY A 184 -7.19 22.75 -3.00
CA GLY A 184 -6.24 22.95 -4.09
C GLY A 184 -5.28 21.76 -4.34
N GLN A 185 -5.30 20.74 -3.49
CA GLN A 185 -4.53 19.50 -3.63
C GLN A 185 -5.40 18.32 -4.06
N PHE A 186 -6.57 18.62 -4.60
CA PHE A 186 -7.56 17.61 -4.96
C PHE A 186 -8.18 17.91 -6.33
N THR A 187 -8.14 16.92 -7.22
CA THR A 187 -8.85 16.93 -8.50
C THR A 187 -9.98 15.91 -8.46
N ALA A 188 -11.22 16.38 -8.60
CA ALA A 188 -12.38 15.50 -8.62
C ALA A 188 -12.53 14.77 -9.94
N ILE A 189 -12.70 13.46 -9.90
CA ILE A 189 -12.95 12.63 -11.09
C ILE A 189 -14.45 12.33 -11.20
N ALA A 190 -15.17 13.09 -12.02
CA ALA A 190 -16.61 12.96 -12.17
C ALA A 190 -17.08 11.53 -12.53
N ALA A 191 -16.26 10.76 -13.24
CA ALA A 191 -16.55 9.36 -13.55
C ALA A 191 -16.66 8.45 -12.32
N ASN A 192 -16.09 8.82 -11.18
CA ASN A 192 -16.19 8.06 -9.95
C ASN A 192 -17.56 8.19 -9.28
N GLU A 193 -18.28 9.28 -9.52
CA GLU A 193 -19.59 9.57 -8.93
C GLU A 193 -20.74 8.84 -9.65
N GLU A 194 -20.49 8.26 -10.82
CA GLU A 194 -21.48 7.55 -11.59
C GLU A 194 -22.07 6.35 -10.84
N SER A 195 -23.34 6.07 -11.09
CA SER A 195 -24.14 5.13 -10.31
C SER A 195 -23.93 3.65 -10.66
N THR A 196 -23.29 3.33 -11.78
CA THR A 196 -23.07 1.96 -12.25
C THR A 196 -21.69 1.77 -12.86
N TYR A 197 -21.18 0.53 -12.84
CA TYR A 197 -19.92 0.17 -13.51
C TYR A 197 -19.88 0.61 -14.98
N ALA A 198 -20.99 0.43 -15.69
CA ALA A 198 -21.05 0.79 -17.11
C ALA A 198 -20.96 2.30 -17.31
N ALA A 199 -21.64 3.07 -16.45
CA ALA A 199 -21.61 4.52 -16.48
C ALA A 199 -20.22 5.06 -16.10
N GLN A 200 -19.61 4.55 -15.01
CA GLN A 200 -18.24 4.89 -14.61
C GLN A 200 -17.26 4.66 -15.78
N LYS A 201 -17.35 3.49 -16.42
CA LYS A 201 -16.50 3.13 -17.56
C LYS A 201 -16.76 3.97 -18.79
N ALA A 202 -18.01 4.38 -19.04
CA ALA A 202 -18.37 5.24 -20.16
C ALA A 202 -17.86 6.67 -19.94
N ALA A 203 -18.07 7.22 -18.75
CA ALA A 203 -17.68 8.57 -18.38
C ALA A 203 -16.16 8.81 -18.51
N ILE A 204 -15.34 7.91 -17.98
CA ILE A 204 -13.86 8.07 -18.06
C ILE A 204 -13.33 7.89 -19.50
N ARG A 205 -14.06 7.25 -20.40
CA ARG A 205 -13.66 7.01 -21.78
C ARG A 205 -14.07 8.09 -22.75
N VAL A 206 -14.73 9.13 -22.28
CA VAL A 206 -15.03 10.31 -23.10
C VAL A 206 -13.70 10.95 -23.50
N PRO A 207 -13.47 11.17 -24.81
CA PRO A 207 -12.20 11.71 -25.28
C PRO A 207 -11.82 13.04 -24.60
N GLY A 208 -10.60 13.12 -24.13
CA GLY A 208 -10.05 14.28 -23.44
C GLY A 208 -10.26 14.32 -21.92
N VAL A 209 -11.13 13.47 -21.36
CA VAL A 209 -11.39 13.47 -19.91
C VAL A 209 -10.17 13.02 -19.11
N ALA A 210 -9.55 11.91 -19.50
CA ALA A 210 -8.41 11.40 -18.76
C ALA A 210 -7.17 12.32 -18.92
N ILE A 211 -6.97 12.92 -20.09
CA ILE A 211 -5.95 13.95 -20.30
C ILE A 211 -6.23 15.15 -19.40
N GLY A 212 -7.47 15.67 -19.41
CA GLY A 212 -7.83 16.84 -18.60
C GLY A 212 -7.60 16.63 -17.11
N ILE A 213 -7.86 15.42 -16.58
CA ILE A 213 -7.59 15.10 -15.18
C ILE A 213 -6.09 15.18 -14.86
N VAL A 214 -5.24 14.59 -15.70
CA VAL A 214 -3.78 14.58 -15.45
C VAL A 214 -3.19 15.98 -15.64
N ASP A 215 -3.64 16.73 -16.65
CA ASP A 215 -3.18 18.10 -16.89
C ASP A 215 -3.60 19.05 -15.75
N GLU A 216 -4.81 18.90 -15.21
CA GLU A 216 -5.28 19.63 -14.02
C GLU A 216 -4.43 19.29 -12.79
N MET A 217 -4.18 18.00 -12.53
CA MET A 217 -3.29 17.58 -11.44
C MET A 217 -1.89 18.19 -11.56
N LEU A 218 -1.30 18.20 -12.76
CA LEU A 218 0.03 18.75 -13.00
C LEU A 218 0.06 20.27 -12.87
N SER A 219 -1.04 20.95 -13.24
CA SER A 219 -1.18 22.40 -13.11
C SER A 219 -1.31 22.86 -11.67
N ASP A 220 -2.04 22.09 -10.86
CA ASP A 220 -2.44 22.50 -9.51
C ASP A 220 -1.51 21.96 -8.42
N CYS A 221 -0.65 20.98 -8.74
CA CYS A 221 0.29 20.44 -7.77
C CYS A 221 1.41 21.44 -7.41
N ASP A 222 1.96 21.30 -6.21
CA ASP A 222 3.12 22.09 -5.78
C ASP A 222 4.35 21.72 -6.62
N SER A 223 4.95 22.72 -7.29
CA SER A 223 6.13 22.52 -8.14
C SER A 223 7.33 21.89 -7.43
N ARG A 224 7.42 22.06 -6.10
CA ARG A 224 8.49 21.44 -5.28
C ARG A 224 8.47 19.92 -5.31
N ILE A 225 7.34 19.28 -5.68
CA ILE A 225 7.26 17.83 -5.79
C ILE A 225 8.29 17.33 -6.82
N PHE A 226 8.42 18.05 -7.94
CA PHE A 226 9.32 17.66 -9.03
C PHE A 226 10.79 18.09 -8.83
N ASP A 227 11.12 18.72 -7.70
CA ASP A 227 12.50 18.90 -7.29
C ASP A 227 13.14 17.56 -6.82
N ASP A 228 12.31 16.56 -6.52
CA ASP A 228 12.74 15.19 -6.22
C ASP A 228 12.73 14.35 -7.51
N GLU A 229 13.88 13.78 -7.86
CA GLU A 229 14.03 12.93 -9.06
C GLU A 229 13.15 11.67 -9.04
N GLN A 230 12.66 11.28 -7.86
CA GLN A 230 11.77 10.12 -7.67
C GLN A 230 10.28 10.50 -7.72
N ALA A 231 9.96 11.77 -7.94
CA ALA A 231 8.57 12.19 -8.06
C ALA A 231 7.89 11.50 -9.24
N ALA A 232 6.67 11.01 -9.00
CA ALA A 232 5.92 10.29 -10.01
C ALA A 232 4.41 10.51 -9.87
N ILE A 233 3.71 10.22 -10.93
CA ILE A 233 2.25 10.16 -10.96
C ILE A 233 1.86 8.69 -10.80
N TYR A 234 1.37 8.33 -9.62
CA TYR A 234 0.82 7.01 -9.36
C TYR A 234 -0.62 6.95 -9.79
N MET A 235 -1.04 5.91 -10.49
CA MET A 235 -2.42 5.80 -10.94
C MET A 235 -2.92 4.37 -11.06
N THR A 236 -4.24 4.21 -10.99
CA THR A 236 -4.93 2.96 -11.29
C THR A 236 -4.79 2.60 -12.78
N ASN A 237 -4.71 1.31 -13.08
CA ASN A 237 -4.64 0.82 -14.46
C ASN A 237 -5.91 1.22 -15.28
N GLY A 238 -7.06 1.30 -14.58
CA GLY A 238 -8.31 1.77 -15.20
C GLY A 238 -8.18 3.18 -15.77
N LEU A 239 -7.64 4.12 -14.99
CA LEU A 239 -7.38 5.51 -15.41
C LEU A 239 -6.29 5.58 -16.49
N PHE A 240 -5.20 4.84 -16.32
CA PHE A 240 -4.12 4.80 -17.31
C PHE A 240 -4.59 4.32 -18.68
N LYS A 241 -5.43 3.27 -18.75
CA LYS A 241 -6.00 2.81 -20.01
C LYS A 241 -6.87 3.87 -20.69
N ALA A 242 -7.61 4.66 -19.90
CA ALA A 242 -8.36 5.80 -20.44
C ALA A 242 -7.41 6.87 -20.99
N LEU A 243 -6.41 7.28 -20.21
CA LEU A 243 -5.37 8.24 -20.62
C LEU A 243 -4.66 7.81 -21.92
N ARG A 244 -4.21 6.54 -21.97
CA ARG A 244 -3.55 6.01 -23.18
C ARG A 244 -4.43 6.05 -24.41
N ASN A 245 -5.73 5.77 -24.25
CA ASN A 245 -6.69 5.88 -25.37
C ASN A 245 -6.92 7.33 -25.79
N ASP A 246 -6.98 8.25 -24.83
CA ASP A 246 -7.16 9.67 -25.10
C ASP A 246 -5.94 10.27 -25.81
N VAL A 247 -4.73 10.01 -25.34
CA VAL A 247 -3.48 10.44 -25.99
C VAL A 247 -3.41 9.92 -27.41
N LYS A 248 -3.81 8.67 -27.66
CA LYS A 248 -3.85 8.10 -28.99
C LYS A 248 -4.89 8.77 -29.90
N LYS A 249 -6.05 9.13 -29.38
CA LYS A 249 -7.16 9.69 -30.19
C LYS A 249 -7.04 11.20 -30.38
N VAL A 250 -6.60 11.93 -29.34
CA VAL A 250 -6.57 13.39 -29.34
C VAL A 250 -5.22 13.90 -29.85
N GLN A 251 -4.13 13.30 -29.42
CA GLN A 251 -2.77 13.77 -29.73
C GLN A 251 -2.07 12.95 -30.83
N ASN A 252 -2.65 11.81 -31.27
CA ASN A 252 -2.03 10.85 -32.19
C ASN A 252 -0.67 10.31 -31.72
N LEU A 253 -0.44 10.28 -30.40
CA LEU A 253 0.75 9.76 -29.76
C LEU A 253 0.46 8.40 -29.10
N ASN A 254 1.50 7.60 -28.86
CA ASN A 254 1.38 6.38 -28.11
C ASN A 254 2.21 6.51 -26.82
N LEU A 255 1.60 6.21 -25.69
CA LEU A 255 2.33 6.02 -24.45
C LEU A 255 2.99 4.63 -24.47
N GLU A 256 4.30 4.61 -24.40
CA GLU A 256 5.06 3.37 -24.25
C GLU A 256 4.96 2.89 -22.81
N VAL A 257 4.88 1.59 -22.62
CA VAL A 257 4.74 0.96 -21.32
C VAL A 257 5.87 -0.02 -21.14
N SER A 258 6.64 0.16 -20.08
CA SER A 258 7.63 -0.80 -19.62
C SER A 258 7.12 -1.46 -18.33
N GLN A 259 7.36 -2.75 -18.17
CA GLN A 259 7.09 -3.44 -16.92
C GLN A 259 8.33 -3.37 -16.03
N ILE A 260 8.19 -2.83 -14.84
CA ILE A 260 9.29 -2.77 -13.87
C ILE A 260 9.33 -4.07 -13.09
N CYS A 261 8.19 -4.48 -12.54
CA CYS A 261 8.04 -5.68 -11.74
C CYS A 261 6.61 -6.21 -11.79
N SER A 262 6.33 -7.28 -11.08
CA SER A 262 5.00 -7.91 -11.09
C SER A 262 3.94 -6.96 -10.53
N GLY A 263 3.01 -6.53 -11.39
CA GLY A 263 1.90 -5.63 -11.00
C GLY A 263 2.21 -4.14 -11.00
N ILE A 264 3.46 -3.75 -11.34
CA ILE A 264 3.85 -2.35 -11.52
C ILE A 264 4.37 -2.11 -12.93
N GLN A 265 3.76 -1.18 -13.61
CA GLN A 265 4.14 -0.74 -14.96
C GLN A 265 4.54 0.73 -14.91
N MET A 266 5.42 1.13 -15.78
CA MET A 266 5.87 2.50 -15.91
C MET A 266 5.63 3.01 -17.32
N SER A 267 5.23 4.26 -17.42
CA SER A 267 5.11 5.03 -18.65
C SER A 267 5.61 6.45 -18.40
N GLU A 268 5.50 7.31 -19.38
CA GLU A 268 5.86 8.72 -19.27
C GLU A 268 4.75 9.57 -19.91
N TYR A 269 4.40 10.68 -19.26
CA TYR A 269 3.47 11.65 -19.77
C TYR A 269 4.00 13.06 -19.49
N ASP A 270 4.14 13.87 -20.53
CA ASP A 270 4.64 15.26 -20.48
C ASP A 270 5.96 15.43 -19.70
N GLY A 271 6.88 14.46 -19.85
CA GLY A 271 8.18 14.46 -19.17
C GLY A 271 8.12 13.98 -17.71
N HIS A 272 6.96 13.54 -17.22
CA HIS A 272 6.79 13.02 -15.87
C HIS A 272 6.59 11.50 -15.86
N PRO A 273 7.24 10.77 -14.96
CA PRO A 273 7.04 9.33 -14.85
C PRO A 273 5.65 8.98 -14.34
N LEU A 274 4.98 8.06 -15.03
CA LEU A 274 3.72 7.46 -14.61
C LEU A 274 3.99 6.07 -14.05
N ILE A 275 3.56 5.80 -12.84
CA ILE A 275 3.62 4.49 -12.20
C ILE A 275 2.21 3.92 -12.11
N ILE A 276 1.97 2.83 -12.84
CA ILE A 276 0.67 2.19 -12.93
C ILE A 276 0.63 1.04 -11.93
N LEU A 277 -0.32 1.08 -11.00
CA LEU A 277 -0.45 0.15 -9.89
C LEU A 277 -1.68 -0.75 -10.09
N ASP A 278 -1.50 -1.90 -10.73
CA ASP A 278 -2.56 -2.88 -10.94
C ASP A 278 -3.14 -3.42 -9.62
N VAL A 279 -2.34 -3.41 -8.56
CA VAL A 279 -2.75 -3.84 -7.23
C VAL A 279 -3.89 -2.97 -6.68
N TRP A 280 -3.89 -1.67 -6.95
CA TRP A 280 -4.98 -0.79 -6.53
C TRP A 280 -6.31 -1.18 -7.16
N ASP A 281 -6.33 -1.46 -8.48
CA ASP A 281 -7.55 -1.91 -9.16
C ASP A 281 -8.09 -3.22 -8.59
N ARG A 282 -7.20 -4.16 -8.23
CA ARG A 282 -7.59 -5.44 -7.60
C ARG A 282 -8.19 -5.23 -6.21
N LEU A 283 -7.55 -4.39 -5.39
CA LEU A 283 -8.00 -4.12 -4.03
C LEU A 283 -9.32 -3.33 -4.02
N ILE A 284 -9.47 -2.31 -4.87
CA ILE A 284 -10.74 -1.58 -5.03
C ILE A 284 -11.86 -2.54 -5.41
N LYS A 285 -11.63 -3.40 -6.40
CA LYS A 285 -12.64 -4.36 -6.87
C LYS A 285 -13.03 -5.38 -5.79
N LYS A 286 -12.08 -5.79 -4.94
CA LYS A 286 -12.28 -6.79 -3.89
C LYS A 286 -12.93 -6.19 -2.65
N PHE A 287 -12.51 -5.01 -2.23
CA PHE A 287 -12.86 -4.41 -0.94
C PHE A 287 -13.87 -3.26 -1.02
N GLU A 288 -13.93 -2.52 -2.12
CA GLU A 288 -14.74 -1.32 -2.26
C GLU A 288 -15.77 -1.45 -3.40
N ASN A 289 -16.54 -2.51 -3.39
CA ASN A 289 -17.52 -2.88 -4.41
C ASN A 289 -18.91 -3.03 -3.78
N ASP A 290 -19.88 -2.21 -4.20
CA ASP A 290 -21.25 -2.28 -3.71
C ASP A 290 -22.17 -3.23 -4.50
N GLY A 291 -21.62 -3.93 -5.50
CA GLY A 291 -22.38 -4.81 -6.40
C GLY A 291 -22.99 -4.10 -7.60
N THR A 292 -23.05 -2.77 -7.61
CA THR A 292 -23.53 -1.93 -8.72
C THR A 292 -22.48 -1.01 -9.28
N LYS A 293 -21.60 -0.47 -8.43
CA LYS A 293 -20.45 0.38 -8.76
C LYS A 293 -19.26 0.08 -7.88
N LEU A 294 -18.09 0.58 -8.29
CA LEU A 294 -16.88 0.62 -7.47
C LEU A 294 -16.74 1.98 -6.79
N ASN A 295 -16.24 2.01 -5.59
CA ASN A 295 -15.93 3.26 -4.91
C ASN A 295 -14.66 3.87 -5.50
N ALA A 296 -14.81 5.00 -6.19
CA ALA A 296 -13.71 5.73 -6.81
C ALA A 296 -12.67 4.83 -7.50
N PRO A 297 -13.06 4.09 -8.58
CA PRO A 297 -12.16 3.17 -9.27
C PRO A 297 -11.00 3.86 -10.01
N TYR A 298 -11.16 5.13 -10.31
CA TYR A 298 -10.16 5.94 -10.97
C TYR A 298 -9.48 6.84 -9.95
N ARG A 299 -8.23 6.52 -9.63
CA ARG A 299 -7.44 7.26 -8.65
C ARG A 299 -6.08 7.58 -9.24
N ALA A 300 -5.59 8.78 -8.95
CA ALA A 300 -4.22 9.12 -9.19
C ALA A 300 -3.66 9.95 -8.02
N LEU A 301 -2.37 9.90 -7.84
CA LEU A 301 -1.63 10.63 -6.81
C LEU A 301 -0.33 11.15 -7.39
N ILE A 302 -0.08 12.44 -7.31
CA ILE A 302 1.25 13.00 -7.54
C ILE A 302 1.95 13.12 -6.19
N SER A 303 3.08 12.49 -6.03
CA SER A 303 3.92 12.57 -4.83
C SER A 303 5.30 11.97 -5.11
N THR A 304 6.13 11.93 -4.09
CA THR A 304 7.43 11.26 -4.09
C THR A 304 7.45 10.16 -3.04
N PRO A 305 8.15 9.02 -3.24
CA PRO A 305 8.34 8.01 -2.22
C PRO A 305 8.88 8.57 -0.90
N ASN A 306 9.71 9.61 -0.98
CA ASN A 306 10.29 10.29 0.17
C ASN A 306 9.28 11.10 1.01
N ASN A 307 8.03 11.18 0.55
CA ASN A 307 6.93 11.83 1.26
C ASN A 307 5.88 10.85 1.80
N LEU A 308 5.90 9.63 1.32
CA LEU A 308 4.98 8.56 1.70
C LEU A 308 5.74 7.53 2.55
N PHE A 309 5.41 7.45 3.83
CA PHE A 309 6.15 6.61 4.76
C PHE A 309 5.33 5.43 5.26
N VAL A 310 6.02 4.30 5.42
CA VAL A 310 5.53 3.13 6.15
C VAL A 310 6.49 2.87 7.30
N GLY A 311 5.96 2.80 8.49
CA GLY A 311 6.74 2.57 9.71
C GLY A 311 6.40 1.24 10.36
N THR A 312 7.42 0.57 10.89
CA THR A 312 7.25 -0.58 11.75
C THR A 312 8.07 -0.41 13.01
N ASP A 313 7.67 -1.10 14.07
CA ASP A 313 8.49 -1.20 15.25
C ASP A 313 9.76 -2.03 14.99
N ASP A 314 10.64 -2.14 15.99
CA ASP A 314 11.97 -2.73 15.83
C ASP A 314 11.91 -4.10 15.13
N LYS A 315 12.89 -4.34 14.25
CA LYS A 315 13.09 -5.62 13.56
C LYS A 315 13.07 -6.84 14.47
N GLN A 316 13.47 -6.68 15.71
CA GLN A 316 13.49 -7.77 16.69
C GLN A 316 12.08 -8.23 17.11
N ARG A 317 11.06 -7.40 16.99
CA ARG A 317 9.67 -7.76 17.32
C ARG A 317 8.96 -8.61 16.26
N VAL A 318 9.47 -8.63 15.05
CA VAL A 318 9.03 -9.60 14.02
C VAL A 318 9.55 -11.01 14.33
N ALA A 319 10.34 -11.14 15.40
CA ALA A 319 10.92 -12.40 15.85
C ALA A 319 9.90 -13.43 16.39
N ASP A 320 8.65 -13.05 16.58
CA ASP A 320 7.61 -13.91 17.14
C ASP A 320 6.88 -14.75 16.07
N LEU A 321 7.48 -14.91 14.86
CA LEU A 321 6.96 -15.87 13.90
C LEU A 321 7.09 -17.28 14.48
N SER A 322 5.99 -17.94 14.71
CA SER A 322 5.94 -19.32 15.19
C SER A 322 5.20 -20.20 14.19
N VAL A 323 5.77 -21.37 13.95
CA VAL A 323 5.09 -22.46 13.25
C VAL A 323 5.14 -23.65 14.17
N HIS A 324 3.98 -24.12 14.61
CA HIS A 324 3.91 -25.25 15.55
C HIS A 324 2.72 -26.16 15.25
N PHE A 325 2.89 -27.42 15.55
CA PHE A 325 1.85 -28.42 15.46
C PHE A 325 1.26 -28.65 16.87
N ASP A 326 -0.06 -28.56 16.97
CA ASP A 326 -0.78 -28.95 18.18
C ASP A 326 -1.32 -30.38 18.03
N ASP A 327 -0.86 -31.24 18.93
CA ASP A 327 -1.23 -32.67 18.93
C ASP A 327 -2.67 -32.89 19.38
N THR A 328 -3.23 -31.95 20.15
CA THR A 328 -4.61 -32.02 20.64
C THR A 328 -5.62 -31.79 19.53
N ASP A 329 -5.40 -30.74 18.76
CA ASP A 329 -6.29 -30.31 17.67
C ASP A 329 -5.88 -30.90 16.32
N ARG A 330 -4.70 -31.51 16.22
CA ARG A 330 -4.08 -32.05 15.00
C ARG A 330 -3.94 -31.00 13.90
N MET A 331 -3.62 -29.78 14.30
CA MET A 331 -3.47 -28.65 13.40
C MET A 331 -2.07 -28.08 13.43
N ASN A 332 -1.63 -27.58 12.31
CA ASN A 332 -0.44 -26.75 12.21
C ASN A 332 -0.87 -25.28 12.28
N TYR A 333 -0.28 -24.54 13.21
CA TYR A 333 -0.52 -23.11 13.40
C TYR A 333 0.67 -22.32 12.89
N ILE A 334 0.38 -21.31 12.05
CA ILE A 334 1.35 -20.32 11.61
C ILE A 334 0.91 -18.98 12.20
N PHE A 335 1.76 -18.38 13.01
CA PHE A 335 1.46 -17.13 13.66
C PHE A 335 2.60 -16.12 13.47
N ALA A 336 2.26 -14.92 13.01
CA ALA A 336 3.14 -13.78 12.95
C ALA A 336 2.41 -12.53 13.41
N GLN A 337 3.10 -11.62 14.07
CA GLN A 337 2.56 -10.35 14.52
C GLN A 337 3.60 -9.24 14.47
N SER A 338 3.16 -8.02 14.27
CA SER A 338 3.99 -6.81 14.39
C SER A 338 3.09 -5.58 14.47
N ASN A 339 3.68 -4.38 14.51
CA ASN A 339 2.97 -3.12 14.42
C ASN A 339 3.36 -2.40 13.14
N ILE A 340 2.37 -1.81 12.46
CA ILE A 340 2.56 -1.05 11.22
C ILE A 340 1.80 0.27 11.31
N GLY A 341 2.34 1.29 10.68
CA GLY A 341 1.67 2.56 10.50
C GLY A 341 2.12 3.24 9.22
N THR A 342 1.31 4.16 8.75
CA THR A 342 1.64 4.97 7.58
C THR A 342 1.66 6.44 7.96
N LEU A 343 2.39 7.24 7.20
CA LEU A 343 2.50 8.66 7.43
C LEU A 343 2.77 9.41 6.13
N VAL A 344 2.02 10.48 5.90
CA VAL A 344 2.33 11.46 4.85
C VAL A 344 3.19 12.55 5.49
N GLY A 345 4.40 12.76 4.99
CA GLY A 345 5.38 13.65 5.60
C GLY A 345 4.97 15.13 5.51
N GLU A 346 4.73 15.61 4.30
CA GLU A 346 4.32 16.98 4.03
C GLU A 346 3.06 17.01 3.16
N ASP A 347 2.02 17.68 3.65
CA ASP A 347 0.74 17.73 2.97
C ASP A 347 0.85 18.41 1.60
N ALA A 348 1.64 19.48 1.49
CA ALA A 348 1.83 20.23 0.26
C ALA A 348 2.49 19.43 -0.87
N LEU A 349 3.26 18.38 -0.55
CA LEU A 349 3.92 17.52 -1.52
C LEU A 349 3.06 16.33 -1.97
N THR A 350 1.74 16.52 -1.97
CA THR A 350 0.78 15.53 -2.45
C THR A 350 -0.31 16.21 -3.28
N HIS A 351 -0.75 15.57 -4.35
CA HIS A 351 -1.95 15.96 -5.08
C HIS A 351 -2.75 14.71 -5.42
N LEU A 352 -3.97 14.60 -4.90
CA LEU A 352 -4.84 13.45 -5.06
C LEU A 352 -5.91 13.71 -6.11
N ALA A 353 -6.10 12.80 -7.05
CA ALA A 353 -7.28 12.76 -7.90
C ALA A 353 -8.14 11.53 -7.60
N MET A 354 -9.43 11.76 -7.38
CA MET A 354 -10.33 10.67 -7.00
C MET A 354 -11.78 10.92 -7.40
#